data_a21f5380ae1882062e1a848d7cae9cc5
#
_entry.id   a21f5380ae1882062e1a848d7cae9cc5
#
_cell.length_a   1.000
_cell.length_b   1.000
_cell.length_c   1.000
_cell.angle_alpha   90.00
_cell.angle_beta   90.00
_cell.angle_gamma   90.00
#
_symmetry.space_group_name_H-M   'P 1'
#
loop_
_entity.id
_entity.type
_entity.pdbx_description
1 polymer ?
#
loop_
_entity_poly.entity_id
_entity_poly.type
_entity_poly.pdbx_seq_one_letter_code
_entity_poly.pdbx_strand_id
1 'polypeptide(L)'
;RFLSEGIKQGDLPLSTTLLVKRPGESDIGTERHALLSRYVNDSAVKKQYVHPRPFTDRTNGGYVAAGLPKTENIIHLPVWTDDSGTQHNPGYDTLAPTGSFPSGHTTVAYSGGIGLATLLPQLAPEIMTRASEAANNRLIVGVHYPLDLMGGRIIGEAGLATRWSDEQFRNDKLMPAYQEMQAYMAKRCVGANIVARAADDPTTVQNCVTALNANSADSSKPSGGYTNDFTDDFSTQPVTNRASALAAYQARMSYGFKPTSATGKAAVVPEGAENLLTTAFPTLNAEQRRAVLAATEIDSGEPLDASSNGYQRLNLAAAYSAKVTLSADGSVVK
;
A
#
# COMPACT_ATOMS: atom_id res chain seq x y z
N ARG A 1 12.99 7.67 9.21
CA ARG A 1 14.20 8.43 9.39
C ARG A 1 15.40 7.73 8.74
N PHE A 2 15.79 6.50 9.13
CA PHE A 2 16.95 5.79 8.58
C PHE A 2 16.93 5.70 7.05
N LEU A 3 15.81 5.31 6.45
CA LEU A 3 15.66 5.19 5.00
C LEU A 3 15.89 6.55 4.31
N SER A 4 15.24 7.59 4.79
CA SER A 4 15.36 8.94 4.22
C SER A 4 16.79 9.48 4.33
N GLU A 5 17.43 9.28 5.47
CA GLU A 5 18.82 9.67 5.69
C GLU A 5 19.78 8.89 4.79
N GLY A 6 19.60 7.56 4.67
CA GLY A 6 20.46 6.72 3.84
C GLY A 6 20.41 7.09 2.36
N ILE A 7 19.21 7.37 1.83
CA ILE A 7 19.05 7.83 0.46
C ILE A 7 19.73 9.20 0.26
N LYS A 8 19.49 10.13 1.19
CA LYS A 8 20.04 11.51 1.09
C LYS A 8 21.56 11.54 1.21
N GLN A 9 22.14 10.67 2.03
CA GLN A 9 23.58 10.60 2.28
C GLN A 9 24.31 9.71 1.26
N GLY A 10 23.56 8.96 0.43
CA GLY A 10 24.16 8.00 -0.52
C GLY A 10 24.61 6.69 0.10
N ASP A 11 24.23 6.42 1.34
CA ASP A 11 24.57 5.18 2.05
C ASP A 11 23.80 3.96 1.51
N LEU A 12 22.66 4.20 0.84
CA LEU A 12 21.93 3.18 0.12
C LEU A 12 22.39 3.13 -1.34
N PRO A 13 22.86 1.98 -1.81
CA PRO A 13 23.40 1.83 -3.17
C PRO A 13 22.39 2.05 -4.29
N LEU A 14 22.87 2.13 -5.53
CA LEU A 14 22.08 2.45 -6.71
C LEU A 14 20.91 1.49 -6.98
N SER A 15 21.03 0.21 -6.61
CA SER A 15 19.94 -0.76 -6.75
C SER A 15 18.72 -0.40 -5.90
N THR A 16 18.93 0.14 -4.70
CA THR A 16 17.85 0.66 -3.85
C THR A 16 17.36 2.05 -4.25
N THR A 17 18.15 2.83 -4.99
CA THR A 17 17.69 4.11 -5.54
C THR A 17 16.66 3.94 -6.67
N LEU A 18 16.42 2.73 -7.15
CA LEU A 18 15.25 2.42 -7.96
C LEU A 18 13.93 2.72 -7.25
N LEU A 19 13.96 2.90 -5.93
CA LEU A 19 12.81 3.34 -5.12
C LEU A 19 12.47 4.82 -5.29
N VAL A 20 13.44 5.63 -5.70
CA VAL A 20 13.32 7.09 -5.73
C VAL A 20 13.84 7.60 -7.08
N LYS A 21 13.15 8.58 -7.62
CA LYS A 21 13.62 9.31 -8.80
C LYS A 21 15.03 9.83 -8.59
N ARG A 22 15.92 9.60 -9.55
CA ARG A 22 17.28 10.18 -9.52
C ARG A 22 17.20 11.71 -9.67
N PRO A 23 18.00 12.47 -8.94
CA PRO A 23 18.11 13.91 -9.18
C PRO A 23 18.48 14.19 -10.65
N GLY A 24 17.70 15.03 -11.32
CA GLY A 24 17.93 15.40 -12.72
C GLY A 24 17.25 14.53 -13.78
N GLU A 25 16.56 13.45 -13.39
CA GLU A 25 15.74 12.65 -14.32
C GLU A 25 14.38 13.30 -14.54
N SER A 26 13.95 13.36 -15.81
CA SER A 26 12.62 13.87 -16.15
C SER A 26 11.52 12.91 -15.72
N ASP A 27 10.32 13.43 -15.42
CA ASP A 27 9.16 12.63 -14.97
C ASP A 27 8.63 11.64 -16.01
N ILE A 28 9.11 11.74 -17.25
CA ILE A 28 8.58 10.97 -18.38
C ILE A 28 9.67 10.01 -18.88
N GLY A 29 9.55 8.75 -18.55
CA GLY A 29 10.37 7.67 -19.16
C GLY A 29 11.31 6.93 -18.22
N THR A 30 11.87 7.56 -17.21
CA THR A 30 12.77 6.95 -16.21
C THR A 30 12.02 6.30 -15.05
N GLU A 31 10.80 6.73 -14.80
CA GLU A 31 9.91 6.14 -13.79
C GLU A 31 9.64 4.64 -14.00
N ARG A 32 9.79 4.14 -15.21
CA ARG A 32 9.57 2.73 -15.55
C ARG A 32 10.58 1.80 -14.90
N HIS A 33 11.68 2.31 -14.40
CA HIS A 33 12.77 1.54 -13.82
C HIS A 33 12.82 1.60 -12.30
N ALA A 34 12.13 2.54 -11.68
CA ALA A 34 12.09 2.66 -10.23
C ALA A 34 11.07 1.68 -9.63
N LEU A 35 11.45 1.00 -8.54
CA LEU A 35 10.58 0.05 -7.82
C LEU A 35 9.31 0.71 -7.28
N LEU A 36 9.39 1.96 -6.87
CA LEU A 36 8.29 2.75 -6.30
C LEU A 36 7.70 3.74 -7.29
N SER A 37 8.17 3.74 -8.54
CA SER A 37 7.60 4.62 -9.56
C SER A 37 6.29 4.06 -10.11
N ARG A 38 5.53 4.90 -10.76
CA ARG A 38 4.29 4.57 -11.46
C ARG A 38 4.51 3.49 -12.53
N TYR A 39 4.62 2.24 -12.13
CA TYR A 39 4.63 1.14 -13.08
C TYR A 39 3.26 0.97 -13.73
N VAL A 40 2.21 1.35 -13.02
CA VAL A 40 0.82 1.18 -13.46
C VAL A 40 0.24 2.50 -13.91
N ASN A 41 -0.28 2.55 -15.13
CA ASN A 41 -0.95 3.70 -15.69
C ASN A 41 -2.47 3.55 -15.55
N ASP A 42 -3.08 4.35 -14.67
CA ASP A 42 -4.53 4.43 -14.46
C ASP A 42 -5.28 5.25 -15.54
N SER A 43 -4.55 5.92 -16.43
CA SER A 43 -5.13 6.86 -17.40
C SER A 43 -6.06 6.19 -18.43
N ALA A 44 -5.77 4.96 -18.84
CA ALA A 44 -6.63 4.22 -19.77
C ALA A 44 -7.98 3.89 -19.13
N VAL A 45 -7.95 3.44 -17.87
CA VAL A 45 -9.16 3.11 -17.10
C VAL A 45 -9.98 4.36 -16.82
N LYS A 46 -9.33 5.49 -16.49
CA LYS A 46 -10.02 6.78 -16.30
C LYS A 46 -10.73 7.28 -17.55
N LYS A 47 -10.15 7.07 -18.72
CA LYS A 47 -10.78 7.43 -20.00
C LYS A 47 -12.01 6.57 -20.30
N GLN A 48 -12.00 5.31 -19.86
CA GLN A 48 -13.11 4.38 -20.05
C GLN A 48 -14.28 4.67 -19.10
N TYR A 49 -13.97 4.98 -17.85
CA TYR A 49 -14.95 5.24 -16.79
C TYR A 49 -14.92 6.71 -16.40
N VAL A 50 -15.50 7.57 -17.24
CA VAL A 50 -15.61 9.01 -16.96
C VAL A 50 -16.59 9.23 -15.82
N HIS A 51 -16.11 9.07 -14.59
CA HIS A 51 -16.90 9.27 -13.37
C HIS A 51 -16.53 10.62 -12.75
N PRO A 52 -17.47 11.55 -12.57
CA PRO A 52 -17.17 12.86 -12.01
C PRO A 52 -16.74 12.75 -10.54
N ARG A 53 -15.99 13.77 -10.11
CA ARG A 53 -15.50 13.83 -8.73
C ARG A 53 -16.58 14.29 -7.76
N PRO A 54 -16.48 13.90 -6.46
CA PRO A 54 -17.49 14.27 -5.45
C PRO A 54 -17.74 15.78 -5.34
N PHE A 55 -16.71 16.59 -5.49
CA PHE A 55 -16.79 18.05 -5.33
C PHE A 55 -17.28 18.79 -6.59
N THR A 56 -17.40 18.12 -7.74
CA THR A 56 -17.87 18.78 -8.96
C THR A 56 -19.36 19.06 -8.89
N ASP A 57 -19.79 20.20 -9.46
CA ASP A 57 -21.20 20.54 -9.55
C ASP A 57 -21.94 19.50 -10.38
N ARG A 58 -22.85 18.80 -9.74
CA ARG A 58 -23.65 17.75 -10.35
C ARG A 58 -24.82 18.28 -11.21
N THR A 59 -25.08 19.57 -11.16
CA THR A 59 -26.16 20.16 -11.95
C THR A 59 -25.87 20.21 -13.44
N ASN A 60 -24.57 20.20 -13.81
CA ASN A 60 -24.15 20.36 -15.21
C ASN A 60 -23.66 19.07 -15.88
N GLY A 61 -23.63 17.93 -15.21
CA GLY A 61 -23.00 16.74 -15.79
C GLY A 61 -23.60 15.40 -15.37
N GLY A 62 -24.68 14.97 -15.99
CA GLY A 62 -25.05 13.56 -15.98
C GLY A 62 -25.62 12.93 -14.70
N TYR A 63 -25.29 13.45 -13.50
CA TYR A 63 -25.79 12.90 -12.23
C TYR A 63 -27.26 13.31 -11.95
N VAL A 64 -27.65 14.50 -12.33
CA VAL A 64 -29.06 14.93 -12.20
C VAL A 64 -29.93 14.03 -13.06
N ALA A 65 -29.46 13.62 -14.23
CA ALA A 65 -30.18 12.67 -15.10
C ALA A 65 -30.28 11.27 -14.47
N ALA A 66 -29.42 10.90 -13.54
CA ALA A 66 -29.46 9.61 -12.83
C ALA A 66 -30.28 9.67 -11.53
N GLY A 67 -30.86 10.80 -11.16
CA GLY A 67 -31.67 10.95 -9.92
C GLY A 67 -30.85 10.83 -8.63
N LEU A 68 -29.54 10.97 -8.67
CA LEU A 68 -28.66 10.86 -7.49
C LEU A 68 -28.71 12.16 -6.67
N PRO A 69 -28.74 12.08 -5.33
CA PRO A 69 -28.79 13.27 -4.49
C PRO A 69 -27.51 14.10 -4.66
N LYS A 70 -27.65 15.42 -4.55
CA LYS A 70 -26.49 16.32 -4.44
C LYS A 70 -25.66 15.96 -3.22
N THR A 71 -24.34 15.96 -3.36
CA THR A 71 -23.43 15.96 -2.22
C THR A 71 -23.30 17.40 -1.72
N GLU A 72 -24.24 17.82 -0.90
CA GLU A 72 -24.30 19.22 -0.43
C GLU A 72 -23.22 19.56 0.60
N ASN A 73 -22.46 18.58 1.09
CA ASN A 73 -21.59 18.71 2.26
C ASN A 73 -20.09 18.48 1.98
N ILE A 74 -19.64 18.56 0.75
CA ILE A 74 -18.19 18.51 0.51
C ILE A 74 -17.62 19.91 0.68
N ILE A 75 -16.95 20.10 1.82
CA ILE A 75 -16.24 21.32 2.14
C ILE A 75 -14.96 21.34 1.33
N HIS A 76 -14.78 22.33 0.48
CA HIS A 76 -13.52 22.57 -0.21
C HIS A 76 -12.49 23.08 0.81
N LEU A 77 -11.36 22.38 0.91
CA LEU A 77 -10.24 22.89 1.70
C LEU A 77 -9.70 24.16 1.05
N PRO A 78 -9.41 25.22 1.83
CA PRO A 78 -8.76 26.40 1.29
C PRO A 78 -7.32 26.09 0.88
N VAL A 79 -6.73 26.98 0.11
CA VAL A 79 -5.27 27.04 -0.02
C VAL A 79 -4.69 27.41 1.34
N TRP A 80 -3.69 26.69 1.81
CA TRP A 80 -3.06 26.94 3.10
C TRP A 80 -1.54 26.97 2.99
N THR A 81 -0.90 27.61 3.95
CA THR A 81 0.56 27.64 4.06
C THR A 81 0.95 26.89 5.34
N ASP A 82 1.90 25.98 5.23
CA ASP A 82 2.42 25.23 6.35
C ASP A 82 3.46 26.04 7.17
N ASP A 83 3.90 25.47 8.30
CA ASP A 83 4.87 26.10 9.21
C ASP A 83 6.23 26.35 8.56
N SER A 84 6.53 25.71 7.43
CA SER A 84 7.74 25.96 6.62
C SER A 84 7.58 27.11 5.63
N GLY A 85 6.40 27.70 5.51
CA GLY A 85 6.06 28.72 4.53
C GLY A 85 5.68 28.14 3.14
N THR A 86 5.52 26.84 3.01
CA THR A 86 5.12 26.22 1.76
C THR A 86 3.61 26.34 1.57
N GLN A 87 3.20 26.89 0.43
CA GLN A 87 1.79 26.97 0.06
C GLN A 87 1.29 25.65 -0.52
N HIS A 88 0.17 25.16 0.01
CA HIS A 88 -0.52 23.97 -0.44
C HIS A 88 -1.86 24.32 -1.07
N ASN A 89 -2.06 23.84 -2.30
CA ASN A 89 -3.31 23.97 -3.02
C ASN A 89 -3.94 22.57 -3.20
N PRO A 90 -5.19 22.32 -2.75
CA PRO A 90 -5.87 21.04 -2.95
C PRO A 90 -6.05 20.64 -4.42
N GLY A 91 -5.96 21.61 -5.33
CA GLY A 91 -5.98 21.38 -6.77
C GLY A 91 -7.36 21.03 -7.33
N TYR A 92 -8.43 21.49 -6.72
CA TYR A 92 -9.80 21.20 -7.19
C TYR A 92 -10.02 21.63 -8.65
N ASP A 93 -9.53 22.81 -9.06
CA ASP A 93 -9.69 23.33 -10.41
C ASP A 93 -9.02 22.43 -11.46
N THR A 94 -7.83 21.91 -11.14
CA THR A 94 -7.09 21.01 -12.03
C THR A 94 -7.66 19.60 -12.05
N LEU A 95 -8.30 19.19 -10.97
CA LEU A 95 -8.91 17.86 -10.82
C LEU A 95 -10.33 17.79 -11.42
N ALA A 96 -11.08 18.90 -11.40
CA ALA A 96 -12.49 18.94 -11.84
C ALA A 96 -12.72 18.34 -13.24
N PRO A 97 -11.89 18.63 -14.27
CA PRO A 97 -12.10 18.07 -15.61
C PRO A 97 -11.65 16.60 -15.73
N THR A 98 -11.09 16.02 -14.67
CA THR A 98 -10.56 14.65 -14.71
C THR A 98 -11.50 13.66 -14.04
N GLY A 99 -11.57 12.41 -14.54
CA GLY A 99 -12.36 11.36 -13.92
C GLY A 99 -11.88 11.01 -12.50
N SER A 100 -12.82 10.62 -11.63
CA SER A 100 -12.51 10.18 -10.28
C SER A 100 -12.01 8.73 -10.23
N PHE A 101 -12.65 7.83 -10.98
CA PHE A 101 -12.36 6.38 -10.94
C PHE A 101 -11.35 5.96 -12.01
N PRO A 102 -10.37 5.14 -11.63
CA PRO A 102 -9.89 4.85 -10.29
C PRO A 102 -9.01 5.98 -9.73
N SER A 103 -8.73 5.95 -8.42
CA SER A 103 -7.85 6.94 -7.79
C SER A 103 -6.38 6.68 -8.13
N GLY A 104 -5.76 7.60 -8.91
CA GLY A 104 -4.34 7.52 -9.23
C GLY A 104 -3.42 7.70 -8.01
N HIS A 105 -3.80 8.56 -7.06
CA HIS A 105 -3.05 8.69 -5.80
C HIS A 105 -3.10 7.41 -4.98
N THR A 106 -4.23 6.71 -4.97
CA THR A 106 -4.33 5.40 -4.31
C THR A 106 -3.47 4.36 -5.01
N THR A 107 -3.50 4.31 -6.34
CA THR A 107 -2.63 3.42 -7.12
C THR A 107 -1.15 3.64 -6.77
N VAL A 108 -0.70 4.89 -6.69
CA VAL A 108 0.68 5.22 -6.30
C VAL A 108 0.97 4.84 -4.85
N ALA A 109 0.03 5.12 -3.92
CA ALA A 109 0.21 4.77 -2.51
C ALA A 109 0.36 3.26 -2.31
N TYR A 110 -0.47 2.46 -2.96
CA TYR A 110 -0.38 1.00 -2.86
C TYR A 110 0.84 0.44 -3.60
N SER A 111 1.16 0.92 -4.79
CA SER A 111 2.38 0.51 -5.50
C SER A 111 3.63 0.83 -4.68
N GLY A 112 3.71 2.04 -4.10
CA GLY A 112 4.80 2.44 -3.22
C GLY A 112 4.83 1.62 -1.92
N GLY A 113 3.67 1.37 -1.33
CA GLY A 113 3.53 0.52 -0.14
C GLY A 113 4.01 -0.90 -0.38
N ILE A 114 3.58 -1.54 -1.47
CA ILE A 114 4.00 -2.89 -1.85
C ILE A 114 5.51 -2.94 -2.10
N GLY A 115 6.06 -1.95 -2.82
CA GLY A 115 7.50 -1.85 -3.04
C GLY A 115 8.29 -1.79 -1.73
N LEU A 116 7.89 -0.90 -0.81
CA LEU A 116 8.52 -0.81 0.52
C LEU A 116 8.31 -2.07 1.36
N ALA A 117 7.11 -2.66 1.34
CA ALA A 117 6.81 -3.91 2.04
C ALA A 117 7.67 -5.08 1.53
N THR A 118 7.94 -5.11 0.22
CA THR A 118 8.85 -6.11 -0.36
C THR A 118 10.29 -5.93 0.14
N LEU A 119 10.75 -4.70 0.31
CA LEU A 119 12.11 -4.42 0.81
C LEU A 119 12.24 -4.55 2.33
N LEU A 120 11.15 -4.32 3.07
CA LEU A 120 11.10 -4.37 4.53
C LEU A 120 9.90 -5.23 4.99
N PRO A 121 9.90 -6.54 4.69
CA PRO A 121 8.77 -7.41 4.99
C PRO A 121 8.46 -7.50 6.49
N GLN A 122 9.42 -7.22 7.36
CA GLN A 122 9.25 -7.15 8.81
C GLN A 122 8.25 -6.06 9.25
N LEU A 123 8.10 -5.01 8.43
CA LEU A 123 7.18 -3.88 8.63
C LEU A 123 6.04 -3.85 7.60
N ALA A 124 5.91 -4.87 6.77
CA ALA A 124 4.98 -4.86 5.65
C ALA A 124 3.52 -4.59 6.07
N PRO A 125 2.98 -5.17 7.15
CA PRO A 125 1.61 -4.86 7.58
C PRO A 125 1.39 -3.38 7.89
N GLU A 126 2.32 -2.78 8.63
CA GLU A 126 2.27 -1.36 8.99
C GLU A 126 2.44 -0.46 7.76
N ILE A 127 3.34 -0.82 6.84
CA ILE A 127 3.53 -0.11 5.57
C ILE A 127 2.26 -0.15 4.73
N MET A 128 1.63 -1.32 4.59
CA MET A 128 0.38 -1.46 3.83
C MET A 128 -0.76 -0.67 4.47
N THR A 129 -0.82 -0.63 5.80
CA THR A 129 -1.81 0.17 6.53
C THR A 129 -1.59 1.67 6.28
N ARG A 130 -0.35 2.15 6.28
CA ARG A 130 -0.02 3.54 5.91
C ARG A 130 -0.36 3.85 4.46
N ALA A 131 -0.13 2.92 3.53
CA ALA A 131 -0.56 3.08 2.14
C ALA A 131 -2.08 3.23 2.04
N SER A 132 -2.85 2.43 2.79
CA SER A 132 -4.31 2.53 2.85
C SER A 132 -4.78 3.85 3.44
N GLU A 133 -4.07 4.40 4.44
CA GLU A 133 -4.36 5.71 5.04
C GLU A 133 -4.09 6.84 4.04
N ALA A 134 -2.96 6.81 3.33
CA ALA A 134 -2.66 7.79 2.29
C ALA A 134 -3.75 7.80 1.19
N ALA A 135 -4.29 6.63 0.86
CA ALA A 135 -5.45 6.51 0.00
C ALA A 135 -6.69 7.15 0.65
N ASN A 136 -7.01 6.79 1.90
CA ASN A 136 -8.19 7.27 2.63
C ASN A 136 -8.23 8.81 2.75
N ASN A 137 -7.07 9.45 2.84
CA ASN A 137 -6.98 10.91 2.87
C ASN A 137 -7.60 11.57 1.61
N ARG A 138 -7.77 10.82 0.52
CA ARG A 138 -8.47 11.33 -0.68
C ARG A 138 -9.97 11.46 -0.50
N LEU A 139 -10.57 10.72 0.45
CA LEU A 139 -11.96 10.90 0.87
C LEU A 139 -12.09 12.17 1.70
N ILE A 140 -11.17 12.38 2.63
CA ILE A 140 -11.18 13.54 3.54
C ILE A 140 -11.09 14.85 2.76
N VAL A 141 -10.23 14.93 1.75
CA VAL A 141 -10.19 16.09 0.85
C VAL A 141 -11.34 16.14 -0.16
N GLY A 142 -12.28 15.20 -0.13
CA GLY A 142 -13.49 15.22 -0.97
C GLY A 142 -13.25 15.04 -2.48
N VAL A 143 -12.10 14.50 -2.90
CA VAL A 143 -11.74 14.39 -4.33
C VAL A 143 -12.00 13.02 -4.94
N HIS A 144 -12.33 12.02 -4.11
CA HIS A 144 -12.61 10.65 -4.51
C HIS A 144 -13.75 10.02 -3.71
N TYR A 145 -14.38 9.00 -4.28
CA TYR A 145 -15.32 8.10 -3.60
C TYR A 145 -14.59 6.86 -3.08
N PRO A 146 -15.15 6.11 -2.10
CA PRO A 146 -14.55 4.87 -1.63
C PRO A 146 -14.26 3.85 -2.74
N LEU A 147 -15.16 3.70 -3.71
CA LEU A 147 -14.93 2.79 -4.86
C LEU A 147 -13.74 3.20 -5.71
N ASP A 148 -13.42 4.49 -5.82
CA ASP A 148 -12.24 4.95 -6.55
C ASP A 148 -10.95 4.47 -5.87
N LEU A 149 -10.96 4.43 -4.53
CA LEU A 149 -9.84 3.97 -3.73
C LEU A 149 -9.68 2.44 -3.84
N MET A 150 -10.80 1.72 -3.76
CA MET A 150 -10.80 0.26 -3.96
C MET A 150 -10.25 -0.10 -5.35
N GLY A 151 -10.71 0.59 -6.41
CA GLY A 151 -10.18 0.44 -7.76
C GLY A 151 -8.69 0.79 -7.87
N GLY A 152 -8.27 1.86 -7.22
CA GLY A 152 -6.85 2.25 -7.18
C GLY A 152 -5.95 1.22 -6.48
N ARG A 153 -6.43 0.59 -5.40
CA ARG A 153 -5.76 -0.52 -4.72
C ARG A 153 -5.59 -1.71 -5.65
N ILE A 154 -6.67 -2.17 -6.26
CA ILE A 154 -6.67 -3.30 -7.22
C ILE A 154 -5.60 -3.09 -8.30
N ILE A 155 -5.56 -1.89 -8.89
CA ILE A 155 -4.60 -1.57 -9.95
C ILE A 155 -3.16 -1.56 -9.42
N GLY A 156 -2.94 -1.03 -8.22
CA GLY A 156 -1.62 -1.04 -7.59
C GLY A 156 -1.12 -2.46 -7.32
N GLU A 157 -1.98 -3.32 -6.77
CA GLU A 157 -1.69 -4.73 -6.49
C GLU A 157 -1.42 -5.52 -7.77
N ALA A 158 -2.31 -5.42 -8.76
CA ALA A 158 -2.18 -6.13 -10.04
C ALA A 158 -0.93 -5.70 -10.82
N GLY A 159 -0.65 -4.41 -10.83
CA GLY A 159 0.52 -3.87 -11.51
C GLY A 159 1.82 -4.37 -10.90
N LEU A 160 1.94 -4.36 -9.58
CA LEU A 160 3.15 -4.85 -8.92
C LEU A 160 3.24 -6.39 -8.96
N ALA A 161 2.14 -7.13 -8.89
CA ALA A 161 2.13 -8.56 -9.13
C ALA A 161 2.70 -8.90 -10.51
N THR A 162 2.24 -8.20 -11.55
CA THR A 162 2.76 -8.34 -12.91
C THR A 162 4.26 -8.01 -12.99
N ARG A 163 4.69 -6.91 -12.35
CA ARG A 163 6.10 -6.51 -12.36
C ARG A 163 6.99 -7.50 -11.60
N TRP A 164 6.53 -7.99 -10.45
CA TRP A 164 7.26 -9.00 -9.67
C TRP A 164 7.25 -10.38 -10.34
N SER A 165 6.37 -10.64 -11.29
CA SER A 165 6.34 -11.87 -12.09
C SER A 165 7.43 -11.90 -13.18
N ASP A 166 7.98 -10.75 -13.56
CA ASP A 166 9.15 -10.66 -14.42
C ASP A 166 10.37 -11.21 -13.69
N GLU A 167 10.79 -12.41 -14.06
CA GLU A 167 11.87 -13.14 -13.39
C GLU A 167 13.21 -12.40 -13.51
N GLN A 168 13.50 -11.84 -14.68
CA GLN A 168 14.73 -11.08 -14.88
C GLN A 168 14.76 -9.86 -13.99
N PHE A 169 13.66 -9.09 -13.96
CA PHE A 169 13.58 -7.93 -13.05
C PHE A 169 13.70 -8.34 -11.59
N ARG A 170 13.06 -9.43 -11.21
CA ARG A 170 13.11 -9.95 -9.83
C ARG A 170 14.53 -10.29 -9.43
N ASN A 171 15.27 -11.01 -10.28
CA ASN A 171 16.63 -11.46 -9.99
C ASN A 171 17.66 -10.32 -10.09
N ASP A 172 17.57 -9.46 -11.11
CA ASP A 172 18.58 -8.45 -11.39
C ASP A 172 18.39 -7.16 -10.60
N LYS A 173 17.17 -6.89 -10.12
CA LYS A 173 16.83 -5.61 -9.49
C LYS A 173 16.17 -5.75 -8.12
N LEU A 174 15.08 -6.51 -8.03
CA LEU A 174 14.27 -6.58 -6.82
C LEU A 174 15.03 -7.26 -5.67
N MET A 175 15.59 -8.45 -5.91
CA MET A 175 16.30 -9.20 -4.88
C MET A 175 17.59 -8.51 -4.43
N PRO A 176 18.43 -7.96 -5.31
CA PRO A 176 19.56 -7.13 -4.88
C PRO A 176 19.14 -5.92 -4.05
N ALA A 177 18.09 -5.19 -4.46
CA ALA A 177 17.58 -4.06 -3.70
C ALA A 177 17.07 -4.47 -2.31
N TYR A 178 16.39 -5.61 -2.21
CA TYR A 178 15.98 -6.19 -0.93
C TYR A 178 17.20 -6.49 -0.03
N GLN A 179 18.21 -7.17 -0.55
CA GLN A 179 19.42 -7.52 0.20
C GLN A 179 20.15 -6.27 0.71
N GLU A 180 20.30 -5.26 -0.14
CA GLU A 180 20.91 -3.98 0.25
C GLU A 180 20.12 -3.26 1.34
N MET A 181 18.78 -3.25 1.22
CA MET A 181 17.92 -2.65 2.23
C MET A 181 18.06 -3.38 3.58
N GLN A 182 18.06 -4.72 3.59
CA GLN A 182 18.21 -5.49 4.80
C GLN A 182 19.60 -5.25 5.45
N ALA A 183 20.66 -5.26 4.66
CA ALA A 183 22.02 -4.98 5.15
C ALA A 183 22.16 -3.55 5.72
N TYR A 184 21.62 -2.56 5.02
CA TYR A 184 21.61 -1.17 5.49
C TYR A 184 20.83 -1.02 6.80
N MET A 185 19.63 -1.57 6.89
CA MET A 185 18.81 -1.50 8.09
C MET A 185 19.45 -2.21 9.27
N ALA A 186 20.04 -3.40 9.06
CA ALA A 186 20.76 -4.13 10.10
C ALA A 186 21.93 -3.28 10.65
N LYS A 187 22.75 -2.72 9.77
CA LYS A 187 23.87 -1.83 10.15
C LYS A 187 23.38 -0.62 10.98
N ARG A 188 22.27 0.02 10.56
CA ARG A 188 21.70 1.18 11.27
C ARG A 188 21.14 0.79 12.64
N CYS A 189 20.50 -0.37 12.75
CA CYS A 189 19.95 -0.87 14.01
C CYS A 189 21.05 -1.18 15.05
N VAL A 190 22.14 -1.79 14.62
CA VAL A 190 23.32 -2.06 15.47
C VAL A 190 24.01 -0.74 15.84
N GLY A 191 24.29 0.11 14.87
CA GLY A 191 24.94 1.40 15.09
C GLY A 191 24.15 2.38 15.97
N ALA A 192 22.84 2.22 16.05
CA ALA A 192 21.97 2.98 16.96
C ALA A 192 21.77 2.28 18.32
N ASN A 193 22.45 1.20 18.59
CA ASN A 193 22.34 0.39 19.82
C ASN A 193 20.90 -0.10 20.13
N ILE A 194 20.10 -0.32 19.09
CA ILE A 194 18.74 -0.85 19.25
C ILE A 194 18.78 -2.35 19.53
N VAL A 195 19.74 -3.05 18.93
CA VAL A 195 20.01 -4.46 19.11
C VAL A 195 21.50 -4.71 19.30
N ALA A 196 21.85 -5.69 20.13
CA ALA A 196 23.24 -6.06 20.39
C ALA A 196 23.80 -7.10 19.40
N ARG A 197 23.03 -7.48 18.38
CA ARG A 197 23.42 -8.50 17.39
C ARG A 197 24.33 -7.93 16.31
N ALA A 198 25.12 -8.81 15.71
CA ALA A 198 25.93 -8.45 14.55
C ALA A 198 25.06 -8.02 13.36
N ALA A 199 25.56 -7.11 12.53
CA ALA A 199 24.82 -6.58 11.39
C ALA A 199 24.61 -7.63 10.27
N ASP A 200 25.40 -8.69 10.25
CA ASP A 200 25.30 -9.82 9.31
C ASP A 200 24.35 -10.94 9.76
N ASP A 201 23.80 -10.86 11.00
CA ASP A 201 22.79 -11.81 11.46
C ASP A 201 21.47 -11.54 10.70
N PRO A 202 20.91 -12.52 9.97
CA PRO A 202 19.70 -12.35 9.16
C PRO A 202 18.45 -11.99 9.99
N THR A 203 18.49 -12.18 11.31
CA THR A 203 17.40 -11.83 12.22
C THR A 203 17.51 -10.41 12.79
N THR A 204 18.59 -9.68 12.51
CA THR A 204 18.87 -8.37 13.12
C THR A 204 17.77 -7.35 12.82
N VAL A 205 17.28 -7.25 11.59
CA VAL A 205 16.22 -6.31 11.23
C VAL A 205 14.92 -6.68 11.94
N GLN A 206 14.57 -7.97 12.01
CA GLN A 206 13.38 -8.44 12.74
C GLN A 206 13.46 -8.12 14.23
N ASN A 207 14.64 -8.36 14.84
CA ASN A 207 14.85 -8.06 16.26
C ASN A 207 14.83 -6.56 16.53
N CYS A 208 15.33 -5.74 15.62
CA CYS A 208 15.26 -4.30 15.67
C CYS A 208 13.80 -3.80 15.67
N VAL A 209 12.99 -4.30 14.75
CA VAL A 209 11.55 -3.98 14.68
C VAL A 209 10.85 -4.41 15.97
N THR A 210 11.15 -5.60 16.48
CA THR A 210 10.58 -6.10 17.74
C THR A 210 10.94 -5.20 18.92
N ALA A 211 12.21 -4.79 19.04
CA ALA A 211 12.68 -3.90 20.09
C ALA A 211 12.03 -2.50 20.01
N LEU A 212 11.89 -1.94 18.81
CA LEU A 212 11.20 -0.66 18.60
C LEU A 212 9.72 -0.75 18.97
N ASN A 213 9.05 -1.85 18.64
CA ASN A 213 7.65 -2.06 18.99
C ASN A 213 7.46 -2.29 20.51
N ALA A 214 8.39 -2.97 21.17
CA ALA A 214 8.35 -3.16 22.62
C ALA A 214 8.46 -1.82 23.39
N ASN A 215 9.13 -0.84 22.82
CA ASN A 215 9.24 0.51 23.39
C ASN A 215 7.96 1.36 23.19
N SER A 216 6.96 0.86 22.51
CA SER A 216 5.71 1.60 22.23
C SER A 216 4.87 1.87 23.47
N ALA A 217 5.11 1.15 24.57
CA ALA A 217 4.48 1.41 25.88
C ALA A 217 5.08 2.63 26.63
N ASP A 218 6.24 3.11 26.21
CA ASP A 218 6.92 4.27 26.79
C ASP A 218 6.61 5.52 25.96
N SER A 219 5.74 6.38 26.47
CA SER A 219 5.30 7.60 25.79
C SER A 219 6.45 8.59 25.48
N SER A 220 7.61 8.42 26.09
CA SER A 220 8.81 9.22 25.78
C SER A 220 9.61 8.71 24.58
N LYS A 221 9.25 7.53 24.05
CA LYS A 221 9.93 6.90 22.91
C LYS A 221 9.03 6.83 21.69
N PRO A 222 9.59 6.90 20.48
CA PRO A 222 8.81 6.70 19.28
C PRO A 222 8.09 5.35 19.34
N SER A 223 6.77 5.33 19.33
CA SER A 223 5.98 4.10 19.22
C SER A 223 6.10 3.54 17.81
N GLY A 224 6.01 2.23 17.67
CA GLY A 224 5.96 1.56 16.37
C GLY A 224 4.63 1.76 15.64
N GLY A 225 3.68 2.47 16.25
CA GLY A 225 2.40 2.84 15.67
C GLY A 225 2.33 4.31 15.30
N TYR A 226 1.19 4.71 14.77
CA TYR A 226 0.84 6.11 14.55
C TYR A 226 -0.60 6.34 15.00
N THR A 227 -0.88 7.55 15.44
CA THR A 227 -2.25 8.01 15.72
C THR A 227 -2.79 8.74 14.50
N ASN A 228 -4.08 8.63 14.30
CA ASN A 228 -4.81 9.35 13.28
C ASN A 228 -5.85 10.23 14.00
N ASP A 229 -5.77 11.53 13.79
CA ASP A 229 -6.65 12.51 14.47
C ASP A 229 -7.97 12.76 13.72
N PHE A 230 -8.21 12.08 12.60
CA PHE A 230 -9.47 12.19 11.88
C PHE A 230 -10.60 11.48 12.63
N THR A 231 -11.82 12.00 12.50
CA THR A 231 -12.96 11.63 13.35
C THR A 231 -14.00 10.71 12.71
N ASP A 232 -13.82 10.31 11.45
CA ASP A 232 -14.76 9.38 10.81
C ASP A 232 -14.29 7.92 10.92
N ASP A 233 -15.23 6.96 10.95
CA ASP A 233 -15.03 5.56 11.34
C ASP A 233 -13.90 4.84 10.60
N PHE A 234 -13.65 5.16 9.34
CA PHE A 234 -12.58 4.53 8.54
C PHE A 234 -11.26 5.28 8.64
N SER A 235 -11.27 6.50 9.12
CA SER A 235 -10.11 7.37 9.27
C SER A 235 -9.53 7.36 10.67
N THR A 236 -10.38 7.20 11.68
CA THR A 236 -10.01 7.31 13.11
C THR A 236 -9.57 6.03 13.77
N GLN A 237 -9.50 4.92 13.07
CA GLN A 237 -9.03 3.70 13.70
C GLN A 237 -7.60 3.89 14.21
N PRO A 238 -7.38 3.96 15.54
CA PRO A 238 -6.06 4.18 16.08
C PRO A 238 -5.16 2.99 15.76
N VAL A 239 -4.03 3.27 15.13
CA VAL A 239 -3.05 2.24 14.81
C VAL A 239 -1.93 2.31 15.83
N THR A 240 -2.06 1.53 16.88
CA THR A 240 -1.11 1.51 18.02
C THR A 240 -0.25 0.24 18.04
N ASN A 241 -0.67 -0.78 17.31
CA ASN A 241 0.03 -2.07 17.20
C ASN A 241 -0.36 -2.77 15.90
N ARG A 242 0.27 -3.92 15.64
CA ARG A 242 0.02 -4.72 14.42
C ARG A 242 -1.44 -5.17 14.28
N ALA A 243 -2.10 -5.56 15.37
CA ALA A 243 -3.49 -6.01 15.30
C ALA A 243 -4.43 -4.88 14.85
N SER A 244 -4.27 -3.68 15.41
CA SER A 244 -5.04 -2.50 15.00
C SER A 244 -4.69 -2.05 13.57
N ALA A 245 -3.43 -2.21 13.14
CA ALA A 245 -3.02 -1.95 11.76
C ALA A 245 -3.77 -2.86 10.78
N LEU A 246 -3.83 -4.17 11.06
CA LEU A 246 -4.56 -5.14 10.25
C LEU A 246 -6.05 -4.82 10.18
N ALA A 247 -6.67 -4.48 11.31
CA ALA A 247 -8.08 -4.13 11.38
C ALA A 247 -8.38 -2.86 10.54
N ALA A 248 -7.55 -1.82 10.66
CA ALA A 248 -7.68 -0.60 9.86
C ALA A 248 -7.52 -0.86 8.36
N TYR A 249 -6.53 -1.67 7.98
CA TYR A 249 -6.35 -2.05 6.57
C TYR A 249 -7.56 -2.80 6.04
N GLN A 250 -8.04 -3.81 6.76
CA GLN A 250 -9.18 -4.63 6.35
C GLN A 250 -10.46 -3.79 6.22
N ALA A 251 -10.73 -2.87 7.15
CA ALA A 251 -11.89 -1.98 7.08
C ALA A 251 -11.87 -1.13 5.79
N ARG A 252 -10.69 -0.68 5.36
CA ARG A 252 -10.50 0.10 4.13
C ARG A 252 -10.49 -0.74 2.84
N MET A 253 -10.55 -2.06 2.92
CA MET A 253 -10.70 -2.90 1.74
C MET A 253 -12.10 -2.82 1.14
N SER A 254 -13.13 -2.66 1.96
CA SER A 254 -14.53 -2.60 1.54
C SER A 254 -15.27 -1.32 1.95
N TYR A 255 -14.70 -0.51 2.85
CA TYR A 255 -15.34 0.71 3.38
C TYR A 255 -16.76 0.49 3.92
N GLY A 256 -17.04 -0.73 4.42
CA GLY A 256 -18.33 -1.09 4.98
C GLY A 256 -19.45 -1.23 3.93
N PHE A 257 -19.13 -1.32 2.65
CA PHE A 257 -20.10 -1.67 1.64
C PHE A 257 -20.66 -3.07 1.92
N LYS A 258 -21.94 -3.24 1.62
CA LYS A 258 -22.55 -4.56 1.62
C LYS A 258 -22.16 -5.33 0.37
N PRO A 259 -22.05 -6.65 0.46
CA PRO A 259 -21.83 -7.48 -0.71
C PRO A 259 -22.86 -7.20 -1.81
N THR A 260 -22.41 -7.09 -3.03
CA THR A 260 -23.21 -6.86 -4.24
C THR A 260 -23.42 -8.13 -5.05
N SER A 261 -22.74 -9.21 -4.68
CA SER A 261 -22.87 -10.53 -5.31
C SER A 261 -22.70 -11.64 -4.25
N ALA A 262 -22.71 -12.92 -4.67
CA ALA A 262 -22.67 -14.07 -3.76
C ALA A 262 -21.38 -14.09 -2.90
N THR A 263 -21.58 -14.28 -1.61
CA THR A 263 -20.53 -14.49 -0.61
C THR A 263 -20.19 -15.97 -0.44
N GLY A 264 -19.12 -16.28 0.31
CA GLY A 264 -18.74 -17.66 0.63
C GLY A 264 -18.13 -18.44 -0.53
N LYS A 265 -17.71 -17.77 -1.61
CA LYS A 265 -17.01 -18.44 -2.71
C LYS A 265 -15.58 -18.81 -2.30
N ALA A 266 -15.10 -19.92 -2.86
CA ALA A 266 -13.70 -20.32 -2.69
C ALA A 266 -12.73 -19.17 -3.03
N ALA A 267 -11.57 -19.17 -2.39
CA ALA A 267 -10.52 -18.22 -2.66
C ALA A 267 -10.04 -18.30 -4.12
N VAL A 268 -9.81 -17.15 -4.73
CA VAL A 268 -9.31 -17.04 -6.11
C VAL A 268 -8.10 -16.10 -6.11
N VAL A 269 -6.92 -16.68 -6.04
CA VAL A 269 -5.66 -15.92 -6.09
C VAL A 269 -5.26 -15.71 -7.56
N PRO A 270 -5.14 -14.46 -8.03
CA PRO A 270 -4.68 -14.18 -9.39
C PRO A 270 -3.29 -14.76 -9.65
N GLU A 271 -3.05 -15.18 -10.89
CA GLU A 271 -1.72 -15.64 -11.31
C GLU A 271 -0.70 -14.51 -11.14
N GLY A 272 0.46 -14.85 -10.58
CA GLY A 272 1.54 -13.89 -10.32
C GLY A 272 1.41 -13.14 -8.99
N ALA A 273 0.24 -13.12 -8.33
CA ALA A 273 0.06 -12.44 -7.05
C ALA A 273 0.95 -13.02 -5.94
N GLU A 274 1.29 -14.31 -6.01
CA GLU A 274 2.22 -14.97 -5.09
C GLU A 274 3.61 -14.33 -5.07
N ASN A 275 4.00 -13.63 -6.13
CA ASN A 275 5.29 -12.95 -6.20
C ASN A 275 5.34 -11.71 -5.29
N LEU A 276 4.20 -11.16 -4.90
CA LEU A 276 4.13 -10.09 -3.90
C LEU A 276 4.67 -10.52 -2.52
N LEU A 277 4.68 -11.83 -2.25
CA LEU A 277 5.15 -12.39 -0.97
C LEU A 277 6.58 -12.97 -1.02
N THR A 278 7.33 -12.81 -2.11
CA THR A 278 8.62 -13.46 -2.33
C THR A 278 9.63 -13.19 -1.20
N THR A 279 9.73 -11.96 -0.73
CA THR A 279 10.68 -11.57 0.31
C THR A 279 10.17 -11.77 1.73
N ALA A 280 8.85 -11.80 1.90
CA ALA A 280 8.21 -12.08 3.18
C ALA A 280 8.31 -13.57 3.55
N PHE A 281 8.24 -14.42 2.54
CA PHE A 281 8.32 -15.88 2.70
C PHE A 281 9.33 -16.47 1.71
N PRO A 282 10.63 -16.21 1.89
CA PRO A 282 11.66 -16.59 0.92
C PRO A 282 11.88 -18.10 0.83
N THR A 283 11.46 -18.85 1.85
CA THR A 283 11.57 -20.32 1.89
C THR A 283 10.36 -21.05 1.29
N LEU A 284 9.25 -20.33 1.06
CA LEU A 284 8.06 -20.90 0.46
C LEU A 284 8.17 -20.88 -1.07
N ASN A 285 7.71 -21.95 -1.71
CA ASN A 285 7.53 -21.98 -3.15
C ASN A 285 6.32 -21.13 -3.60
N ALA A 286 6.09 -20.99 -4.90
CA ALA A 286 5.02 -20.18 -5.45
C ALA A 286 3.62 -20.66 -5.01
N GLU A 287 3.39 -21.98 -5.03
CA GLU A 287 2.13 -22.60 -4.62
C GLU A 287 1.83 -22.35 -3.13
N GLN A 288 2.83 -22.49 -2.28
CA GLN A 288 2.72 -22.23 -0.85
C GLN A 288 2.41 -20.73 -0.58
N ARG A 289 3.05 -19.81 -1.29
CA ARG A 289 2.72 -18.38 -1.19
C ARG A 289 1.31 -18.08 -1.69
N ARG A 290 0.84 -18.77 -2.74
CA ARG A 290 -0.58 -18.69 -3.18
C ARG A 290 -1.53 -19.18 -2.10
N ALA A 291 -1.19 -20.26 -1.41
CA ALA A 291 -2.00 -20.78 -0.30
C ALA A 291 -2.08 -19.78 0.88
N VAL A 292 -1.00 -19.05 1.16
CA VAL A 292 -1.02 -17.96 2.16
C VAL A 292 -1.98 -16.84 1.74
N LEU A 293 -1.94 -16.40 0.48
CA LEU A 293 -2.88 -15.40 -0.03
C LEU A 293 -4.33 -15.90 0.06
N ALA A 294 -4.59 -17.13 -0.41
CA ALA A 294 -5.92 -17.73 -0.36
C ALA A 294 -6.48 -17.82 1.07
N ALA A 295 -5.62 -18.15 2.04
CA ALA A 295 -6.02 -18.28 3.44
C ALA A 295 -6.29 -16.93 4.13
N THR A 296 -5.88 -15.82 3.52
CA THR A 296 -5.99 -14.45 4.08
C THR A 296 -6.89 -13.53 3.28
N GLU A 297 -7.48 -13.99 2.17
CA GLU A 297 -8.48 -13.22 1.44
C GLU A 297 -9.67 -12.83 2.32
N ILE A 298 -10.26 -11.67 2.01
CA ILE A 298 -11.60 -11.34 2.53
C ILE A 298 -12.66 -12.17 1.78
N ASP A 299 -13.88 -12.21 2.31
CA ASP A 299 -14.99 -12.93 1.67
C ASP A 299 -15.28 -12.36 0.27
N SER A 300 -15.90 -13.16 -0.55
CA SER A 300 -16.36 -12.78 -1.89
C SER A 300 -17.61 -11.91 -1.84
N GLY A 301 -17.89 -11.28 -2.97
CA GLY A 301 -19.13 -10.54 -3.16
C GLY A 301 -19.04 -9.05 -2.93
N GLU A 302 -17.95 -8.54 -2.41
CA GLU A 302 -17.72 -7.10 -2.24
C GLU A 302 -17.79 -6.35 -3.59
N PRO A 303 -18.12 -5.05 -3.59
CA PRO A 303 -18.02 -4.25 -4.81
C PRO A 303 -16.65 -4.37 -5.45
N LEU A 304 -16.60 -4.45 -6.78
CA LEU A 304 -15.41 -4.67 -7.59
C LEU A 304 -14.79 -6.07 -7.47
N ASP A 305 -15.43 -7.01 -6.76
CA ASP A 305 -15.03 -8.41 -6.80
C ASP A 305 -15.38 -9.04 -8.15
N ALA A 306 -14.39 -9.10 -9.03
CA ALA A 306 -14.52 -9.72 -10.35
C ALA A 306 -14.45 -11.25 -10.31
N SER A 307 -14.29 -11.86 -9.15
CA SER A 307 -14.20 -13.30 -8.87
C SER A 307 -13.10 -14.07 -9.67
N SER A 308 -12.95 -13.79 -10.95
CA SER A 308 -11.94 -14.43 -11.81
C SER A 308 -10.53 -13.87 -11.61
N ASN A 309 -10.40 -12.64 -11.11
CA ASN A 309 -9.11 -11.98 -10.92
C ASN A 309 -8.71 -11.82 -9.45
N GLY A 310 -9.64 -11.93 -8.51
CA GLY A 310 -9.40 -12.04 -7.08
C GLY A 310 -8.70 -10.85 -6.38
N TYR A 311 -8.21 -9.83 -7.09
CA TYR A 311 -7.45 -8.73 -6.47
C TYR A 311 -8.24 -7.93 -5.44
N GLN A 312 -9.57 -7.81 -5.59
CA GLN A 312 -10.39 -7.16 -4.56
C GLN A 312 -10.30 -7.87 -3.22
N ARG A 313 -10.15 -9.18 -3.23
CA ARG A 313 -10.15 -10.03 -2.03
C ARG A 313 -8.79 -10.14 -1.36
N LEU A 314 -7.69 -9.79 -2.04
CA LEU A 314 -6.33 -9.94 -1.50
C LEU A 314 -6.10 -9.01 -0.31
N ASN A 315 -6.02 -9.57 0.89
CA ASN A 315 -5.66 -8.85 2.11
C ASN A 315 -4.14 -8.95 2.33
N LEU A 316 -3.38 -8.09 1.65
CA LEU A 316 -1.92 -8.13 1.71
C LEU A 316 -1.38 -7.89 3.11
N ALA A 317 -2.00 -7.02 3.91
CA ALA A 317 -1.55 -6.79 5.28
C ALA A 317 -1.68 -8.07 6.13
N ALA A 318 -2.79 -8.79 6.00
CA ALA A 318 -2.97 -10.08 6.66
C ALA A 318 -2.00 -11.14 6.12
N ALA A 319 -1.80 -11.20 4.79
CA ALA A 319 -0.88 -12.14 4.18
C ALA A 319 0.57 -11.94 4.69
N TYR A 320 1.05 -10.70 4.74
CA TYR A 320 2.38 -10.39 5.31
C TYR A 320 2.50 -10.70 6.80
N SER A 321 1.39 -10.76 7.53
CA SER A 321 1.36 -11.09 8.97
C SER A 321 1.18 -12.56 9.25
N ALA A 322 0.92 -13.37 8.25
CA ALA A 322 0.60 -14.78 8.43
C ALA A 322 1.77 -15.53 9.10
N LYS A 323 1.43 -16.36 10.07
CA LYS A 323 2.34 -17.35 10.64
C LYS A 323 2.12 -18.65 9.89
N VAL A 324 3.11 -19.07 9.13
CA VAL A 324 3.00 -20.22 8.24
C VAL A 324 3.67 -21.43 8.87
N THR A 325 2.93 -22.53 8.97
CA THR A 325 3.45 -23.85 9.28
C THR A 325 3.23 -24.74 8.07
N LEU A 326 4.21 -25.55 7.73
CA LEU A 326 4.10 -26.56 6.69
C LEU A 326 3.81 -27.92 7.34
N SER A 327 2.85 -28.64 6.79
CA SER A 327 2.61 -30.06 7.11
C SER A 327 3.70 -30.94 6.49
N ALA A 328 3.70 -32.22 6.83
CA ALA A 328 4.69 -33.18 6.33
C ALA A 328 4.69 -33.36 4.80
N ASP A 329 3.57 -33.10 4.14
CA ASP A 329 3.43 -33.10 2.68
C ASP A 329 3.77 -31.74 2.03
N GLY A 330 4.17 -30.76 2.83
CA GLY A 330 4.52 -29.42 2.36
C GLY A 330 3.33 -28.49 2.14
N SER A 331 2.12 -28.88 2.48
CA SER A 331 0.96 -27.98 2.41
C SER A 331 1.01 -26.94 3.54
N VAL A 332 0.45 -25.75 3.26
CA VAL A 332 0.37 -24.65 4.25
C VAL A 332 -0.74 -24.96 5.23
N VAL A 333 -0.37 -25.01 6.51
CA VAL A 333 -1.29 -25.12 7.65
C VAL A 333 -1.27 -23.79 8.40
N LYS A 334 -2.44 -23.27 8.74
CA LYS A 334 -2.57 -22.04 9.52
C LYS A 334 -2.12 -22.23 10.96
#